data_e3ec5f0915dbf1e80d6d6237f2efafcc
#
_entry.id   e3ec5f0915dbf1e80d6d6237f2efafcc
#
_cell.length_a   1.000
_cell.length_b   1.000
_cell.length_c   1.000
_cell.angle_alpha   90.00
_cell.angle_beta   90.00
_cell.angle_gamma   90.00
#
_symmetry.space_group_name_H-M   'P 1'
#
loop_
_entity.id
_entity.type
_entity.pdbx_description
1 polymer ?
#
loop_
_entity_poly.entity_id
_entity_poly.type
_entity_poly.pdbx_seq_one_letter_code
_entity_poly.pdbx_strand_id
1 'polypeptide(L)'
;MQFFLRDESPARLRAFGDTRSKGLTAAAVCCYALMLAMQIYTLLTFHGEPISDAARYVGTALRCVREGHFYPVAADFIGKGAAGTGYVNLLILLFRLTGSVRSAYVLNMIFVQILLLSVLTLAYRASGSPDVCACTAVFFCLSAPYWAEICIARTELCFTALAFAALALLFRARGALPFLCGLLLAFANWVRPLGMAFFVSAVWILLYRRAKWHGYARLLAGAAVMVAAICLFTYHGSGRFVCQPTVASGNLLIGANEDADGSYSDVVFSEGKAGYIPREQKRTMDYSEINAVYSAAAKKWIRENPGRYASLVPKKLFYMYAADTYAGEVYFDNLKATSGTAYVREIAAMLRGQGRAWTFGDVVICYGQAFYLLTLALFLWGVICSMRRGYWRSLAFLYGIFLIGTAAVCLTVGGGRYHFPYLPVLQITAASAVQSASHTRHVRRKDTTSCVRSENSA
;
A
#
# COMPACT_ATOMS: atom_id res chain seq x y z
N MET A 1 -10.07 -16.93 -25.47
CA MET A 1 -10.64 -16.81 -24.14
C MET A 1 -10.67 -18.13 -23.36
N GLN A 2 -11.00 -19.27 -23.93
CA GLN A 2 -10.94 -20.60 -23.27
C GLN A 2 -9.52 -21.01 -22.83
N PHE A 3 -8.47 -20.55 -23.51
CA PHE A 3 -7.08 -20.86 -23.19
C PHE A 3 -6.60 -20.28 -21.85
N PHE A 4 -7.18 -19.14 -21.40
CA PHE A 4 -6.85 -18.48 -20.14
C PHE A 4 -7.55 -19.05 -18.90
N LEU A 5 -8.55 -19.91 -19.11
CA LEU A 5 -9.46 -20.34 -18.04
C LEU A 5 -9.36 -21.85 -17.73
N ARG A 6 -8.31 -22.53 -18.20
CA ARG A 6 -8.09 -23.95 -17.91
C ARG A 6 -7.80 -24.15 -16.42
N ASP A 7 -8.42 -25.17 -15.84
CA ASP A 7 -8.30 -25.50 -14.42
C ASP A 7 -6.82 -25.71 -14.03
N GLU A 8 -6.29 -24.84 -13.14
CA GLU A 8 -4.87 -24.81 -12.76
C GLU A 8 -4.58 -25.61 -11.49
N SER A 9 -5.55 -26.33 -10.96
CA SER A 9 -5.39 -27.20 -9.81
C SER A 9 -4.13 -28.08 -9.88
N PRO A 10 -3.82 -28.74 -11.04
CA PRO A 10 -2.61 -29.57 -11.17
C PRO A 10 -1.27 -28.79 -11.08
N ALA A 11 -1.21 -27.55 -11.61
CA ALA A 11 0.02 -26.75 -11.57
C ALA A 11 0.29 -26.22 -10.17
N ARG A 12 -0.76 -25.82 -9.43
CA ARG A 12 -0.67 -25.37 -8.05
C ARG A 12 -0.25 -26.49 -7.11
N LEU A 13 -0.88 -27.66 -7.20
CA LEU A 13 -0.51 -28.83 -6.40
C LEU A 13 0.92 -29.29 -6.67
N ARG A 14 1.37 -29.26 -7.94
CA ARG A 14 2.77 -29.53 -8.29
C ARG A 14 3.75 -28.49 -7.75
N ALA A 15 3.33 -27.22 -7.60
CA ALA A 15 4.19 -26.16 -7.12
C ALA A 15 4.35 -26.15 -5.59
N PHE A 16 3.28 -26.46 -4.82
CA PHE A 16 3.25 -26.21 -3.38
C PHE A 16 3.04 -27.47 -2.52
N GLY A 17 2.45 -28.54 -3.06
CA GLY A 17 2.07 -29.72 -2.29
C GLY A 17 0.98 -29.43 -1.26
N ASP A 18 0.55 -30.46 -0.55
CA ASP A 18 -0.43 -30.36 0.56
C ASP A 18 0.25 -30.67 1.91
N THR A 19 1.42 -30.07 2.12
CA THR A 19 2.18 -30.24 3.36
C THR A 19 1.85 -29.13 4.35
N ARG A 20 1.72 -29.51 5.63
CA ARG A 20 1.59 -28.58 6.75
C ARG A 20 2.76 -28.74 7.70
N SER A 21 3.70 -27.81 7.65
CA SER A 21 4.86 -27.76 8.54
C SER A 21 4.46 -27.22 9.92
N LYS A 22 4.53 -28.07 10.95
CA LYS A 22 4.28 -27.66 12.34
C LYS A 22 5.27 -26.59 12.80
N GLY A 23 6.55 -26.71 12.43
CA GLY A 23 7.59 -25.73 12.75
C GLY A 23 7.33 -24.36 12.13
N LEU A 24 6.93 -24.30 10.85
CA LEU A 24 6.61 -23.04 10.18
C LEU A 24 5.34 -22.39 10.78
N THR A 25 4.33 -23.20 11.12
CA THR A 25 3.13 -22.70 11.80
C THR A 25 3.48 -22.12 13.18
N ALA A 26 4.32 -22.80 13.97
CA ALA A 26 4.79 -22.29 15.26
C ALA A 26 5.58 -20.98 15.09
N ALA A 27 6.49 -20.91 14.12
CA ALA A 27 7.22 -19.68 13.81
C ALA A 27 6.27 -18.52 13.45
N ALA A 28 5.24 -18.75 12.62
CA ALA A 28 4.24 -17.75 12.28
C ALA A 28 3.48 -17.24 13.51
N VAL A 29 3.10 -18.12 14.44
CA VAL A 29 2.43 -17.76 15.71
C VAL A 29 3.37 -16.94 16.59
N CYS A 30 4.63 -17.32 16.73
CA CYS A 30 5.63 -16.56 17.49
C CYS A 30 5.87 -15.17 16.90
N CYS A 31 6.01 -15.07 15.57
CA CYS A 31 6.17 -13.78 14.87
C CYS A 31 4.93 -12.90 15.05
N TYR A 32 3.72 -13.47 15.00
CA TYR A 32 2.49 -12.73 15.27
C TYR A 32 2.45 -12.20 16.71
N ALA A 33 2.78 -13.03 17.70
CA ALA A 33 2.83 -12.60 19.10
C ALA A 33 3.87 -11.48 19.31
N LEU A 34 5.03 -11.57 18.65
CA LEU A 34 6.05 -10.52 18.67
C LEU A 34 5.53 -9.22 18.04
N MET A 35 4.93 -9.29 16.85
CA MET A 35 4.34 -8.12 16.18
C MET A 35 3.29 -7.44 17.07
N LEU A 36 2.40 -8.23 17.67
CA LEU A 36 1.36 -7.71 18.57
C LEU A 36 1.97 -7.05 19.82
N ALA A 37 2.98 -7.65 20.41
CA ALA A 37 3.71 -7.08 21.53
C ALA A 37 4.40 -5.75 21.14
N MET A 38 5.02 -5.69 19.96
CA MET A 38 5.61 -4.45 19.42
C MET A 38 4.56 -3.38 19.16
N GLN A 39 3.40 -3.74 18.64
CA GLN A 39 2.29 -2.79 18.43
C GLN A 39 1.78 -2.23 19.78
N ILE A 40 1.57 -3.08 20.77
CA ILE A 40 1.15 -2.64 22.10
C ILE A 40 2.22 -1.74 22.73
N TYR A 41 3.49 -2.15 22.65
CA TYR A 41 4.60 -1.32 23.11
C TYR A 41 4.62 0.03 22.43
N THR A 42 4.52 0.08 21.09
CA THR A 42 4.44 1.32 20.31
C THR A 42 3.26 2.19 20.75
N LEU A 43 2.09 1.61 20.94
CA LEU A 43 0.89 2.34 21.37
C LEU A 43 1.06 2.95 22.77
N LEU A 44 1.77 2.27 23.68
CA LEU A 44 1.99 2.74 25.05
C LEU A 44 3.10 3.80 25.15
N THR A 45 4.16 3.65 24.34
CA THR A 45 5.39 4.46 24.49
C THR A 45 5.48 5.62 23.50
N PHE A 46 4.71 5.61 22.41
CA PHE A 46 4.76 6.71 21.45
C PHE A 46 4.02 7.95 21.97
N HIS A 47 4.78 9.04 22.09
CA HIS A 47 4.29 10.36 22.52
C HIS A 47 4.56 11.46 21.48
N GLY A 48 5.04 11.08 20.28
CA GLY A 48 5.36 12.03 19.23
C GLY A 48 4.11 12.74 18.68
N GLU A 49 4.31 14.00 18.28
CA GLU A 49 3.26 14.77 17.60
C GLU A 49 3.06 14.29 16.17
N PRO A 50 1.83 14.35 15.64
CA PRO A 50 1.60 14.09 14.23
C PRO A 50 2.37 15.07 13.34
N ILE A 51 3.02 14.57 12.29
CA ILE A 51 3.84 15.36 11.38
C ILE A 51 3.38 15.23 9.94
N SER A 52 3.78 16.16 9.07
CA SER A 52 3.52 16.12 7.63
C SER A 52 2.01 15.94 7.32
N ASP A 53 1.65 14.94 6.52
CA ASP A 53 0.26 14.62 6.17
C ASP A 53 -0.58 14.21 7.39
N ALA A 54 0.01 13.50 8.37
CA ALA A 54 -0.69 13.11 9.59
C ALA A 54 -1.10 14.36 10.40
N ALA A 55 -0.22 15.35 10.54
CA ALA A 55 -0.55 16.62 11.19
C ALA A 55 -1.72 17.33 10.49
N ARG A 56 -1.70 17.33 9.15
CA ARG A 56 -2.79 17.92 8.35
C ARG A 56 -4.12 17.20 8.56
N TYR A 57 -4.15 15.86 8.52
CA TYR A 57 -5.39 15.09 8.70
C TYR A 57 -5.95 15.22 10.12
N VAL A 58 -5.08 15.05 11.13
CA VAL A 58 -5.49 15.19 12.55
C VAL A 58 -5.94 16.62 12.85
N GLY A 59 -5.16 17.62 12.43
CA GLY A 59 -5.50 19.03 12.63
C GLY A 59 -6.83 19.42 11.96
N THR A 60 -7.08 18.93 10.72
CA THR A 60 -8.35 19.15 10.03
C THR A 60 -9.50 18.47 10.77
N ALA A 61 -9.34 17.22 11.22
CA ALA A 61 -10.36 16.50 11.96
C ALA A 61 -10.70 17.19 13.28
N LEU A 62 -9.69 17.62 14.06
CA LEU A 62 -9.90 18.35 15.33
C LEU A 62 -10.60 19.70 15.12
N ARG A 63 -10.25 20.44 14.05
CA ARG A 63 -10.96 21.64 13.66
C ARG A 63 -12.45 21.35 13.42
N CYS A 64 -12.75 20.36 12.56
CA CYS A 64 -14.13 20.00 12.23
C CYS A 64 -14.92 19.47 13.45
N VAL A 65 -14.27 18.79 14.40
CA VAL A 65 -14.90 18.38 15.67
C VAL A 65 -15.30 19.60 16.50
N ARG A 66 -14.41 20.59 16.63
CA ARG A 66 -14.71 21.83 17.37
C ARG A 66 -15.80 22.66 16.70
N GLU A 67 -15.79 22.72 15.37
CA GLU A 67 -16.78 23.48 14.58
C GLU A 67 -18.10 22.72 14.37
N GLY A 68 -18.19 21.46 14.80
CA GLY A 68 -19.44 20.69 14.81
C GLY A 68 -19.84 20.09 13.45
N HIS A 69 -19.00 20.15 12.42
CA HIS A 69 -19.34 19.66 11.07
C HIS A 69 -18.44 18.49 10.60
N PHE A 70 -18.81 17.90 9.47
CA PHE A 70 -17.98 16.95 8.73
C PHE A 70 -17.16 17.68 7.64
N TYR A 71 -16.20 16.99 7.06
CA TYR A 71 -15.29 17.50 6.06
C TYR A 71 -15.62 16.93 4.66
N PRO A 72 -15.57 17.71 3.57
CA PRO A 72 -15.24 19.12 3.51
C PRO A 72 -16.48 20.04 3.59
N VAL A 73 -16.26 21.29 3.97
CA VAL A 73 -17.20 22.39 3.75
C VAL A 73 -16.75 23.26 2.58
N ALA A 74 -17.59 24.19 2.10
CA ALA A 74 -17.30 25.03 0.94
C ALA A 74 -15.93 25.75 1.02
N ALA A 75 -15.59 26.27 2.20
CA ALA A 75 -14.30 26.96 2.44
C ALA A 75 -13.06 26.06 2.26
N ASP A 76 -13.19 24.74 2.39
CA ASP A 76 -12.07 23.83 2.23
C ASP A 76 -11.62 23.65 0.76
N PHE A 77 -12.42 24.14 -0.18
CA PHE A 77 -12.09 24.16 -1.60
C PHE A 77 -11.41 25.45 -2.06
N ILE A 78 -11.23 26.43 -1.18
CA ILE A 78 -10.60 27.71 -1.48
C ILE A 78 -9.13 27.68 -1.00
N GLY A 79 -8.21 28.07 -1.87
CA GLY A 79 -6.76 28.14 -1.57
C GLY A 79 -6.02 26.81 -1.51
N LYS A 80 -6.74 25.72 -1.31
CA LYS A 80 -6.19 24.35 -1.18
C LYS A 80 -7.23 23.30 -1.54
N GLY A 81 -6.79 22.12 -1.93
CA GLY A 81 -7.69 21.00 -2.16
C GLY A 81 -8.07 20.27 -0.87
N ALA A 82 -9.28 19.76 -0.83
CA ALA A 82 -9.78 18.92 0.26
C ALA A 82 -9.23 17.49 0.15
N ALA A 83 -7.98 17.28 0.55
CA ALA A 83 -7.33 15.98 0.46
C ALA A 83 -7.72 15.02 1.59
N GLY A 84 -7.77 13.71 1.30
CA GLY A 84 -7.98 12.66 2.30
C GLY A 84 -9.37 12.70 2.95
N THR A 85 -10.40 13.16 2.24
CA THR A 85 -11.74 13.40 2.78
C THR A 85 -12.32 12.21 3.51
N GLY A 86 -12.22 11.00 2.95
CA GLY A 86 -12.72 9.79 3.59
C GLY A 86 -12.03 9.50 4.93
N TYR A 87 -10.71 9.64 4.96
CA TYR A 87 -9.93 9.39 6.17
C TYR A 87 -10.18 10.47 7.26
N VAL A 88 -10.23 11.74 6.87
CA VAL A 88 -10.53 12.84 7.79
C VAL A 88 -11.89 12.64 8.44
N ASN A 89 -12.92 12.24 7.68
CA ASN A 89 -14.26 11.98 8.25
C ASN A 89 -14.25 10.77 9.20
N LEU A 90 -13.46 9.75 8.92
CA LEU A 90 -13.27 8.63 9.84
C LEU A 90 -12.63 9.11 11.16
N LEU A 91 -11.62 9.99 11.09
CA LEU A 91 -11.01 10.60 12.27
C LEU A 91 -12.00 11.51 13.02
N ILE A 92 -12.82 12.32 12.33
CA ILE A 92 -13.85 13.17 12.95
C ILE A 92 -14.81 12.30 13.77
N LEU A 93 -15.33 11.23 13.16
CA LEU A 93 -16.24 10.31 13.85
C LEU A 93 -15.56 9.71 15.10
N LEU A 94 -14.33 9.23 14.94
CA LEU A 94 -13.57 8.60 16.01
C LEU A 94 -13.27 9.58 17.16
N PHE A 95 -12.85 10.81 16.85
CA PHE A 95 -12.53 11.83 17.85
C PHE A 95 -13.78 12.35 18.57
N ARG A 96 -14.94 12.45 17.89
CA ARG A 96 -16.22 12.74 18.53
C ARG A 96 -16.62 11.66 19.53
N LEU A 97 -16.38 10.39 19.21
CA LEU A 97 -16.77 9.27 20.07
C LEU A 97 -15.82 9.07 21.26
N THR A 98 -14.54 9.35 21.10
CA THR A 98 -13.51 8.99 22.10
C THR A 98 -12.89 10.20 22.81
N GLY A 99 -12.99 11.39 22.24
CA GLY A 99 -12.31 12.59 22.75
C GLY A 99 -10.79 12.57 22.63
N SER A 100 -10.20 11.56 21.94
CA SER A 100 -8.75 11.34 21.96
C SER A 100 -8.17 11.07 20.57
N VAL A 101 -7.06 11.75 20.24
CA VAL A 101 -6.26 11.47 19.02
C VAL A 101 -5.65 10.07 19.05
N ARG A 102 -5.33 9.53 20.23
CA ARG A 102 -4.75 8.18 20.38
C ARG A 102 -5.68 7.08 19.86
N SER A 103 -6.98 7.34 19.79
CA SER A 103 -7.94 6.40 19.20
C SER A 103 -7.63 6.10 17.72
N ALA A 104 -7.01 7.02 16.99
CA ALA A 104 -6.54 6.78 15.62
C ALA A 104 -5.45 5.71 15.57
N TYR A 105 -4.58 5.63 16.58
CA TYR A 105 -3.52 4.62 16.66
C TYR A 105 -4.10 3.23 17.00
N VAL A 106 -5.10 3.17 17.87
CA VAL A 106 -5.85 1.93 18.14
C VAL A 106 -6.58 1.46 16.88
N LEU A 107 -7.20 2.37 16.14
CA LEU A 107 -7.84 2.05 14.86
C LEU A 107 -6.83 1.51 13.84
N ASN A 108 -5.65 2.12 13.76
CA ASN A 108 -4.57 1.63 12.90
C ASN A 108 -4.13 0.21 13.28
N MET A 109 -4.01 -0.09 14.57
CA MET A 109 -3.71 -1.45 15.04
C MET A 109 -4.79 -2.44 14.58
N ILE A 110 -6.08 -2.08 14.65
CA ILE A 110 -7.19 -2.89 14.13
C ILE A 110 -7.05 -3.08 12.61
N PHE A 111 -6.69 -2.04 11.86
CA PHE A 111 -6.46 -2.16 10.41
C PHE A 111 -5.31 -3.10 10.07
N VAL A 112 -4.23 -3.16 10.86
CA VAL A 112 -3.17 -4.15 10.66
C VAL A 112 -3.72 -5.57 10.81
N GLN A 113 -4.58 -5.84 11.81
CA GLN A 113 -5.18 -7.18 11.98
C GLN A 113 -6.11 -7.54 10.81
N ILE A 114 -6.94 -6.60 10.36
CA ILE A 114 -7.80 -6.79 9.18
C ILE A 114 -6.95 -7.07 7.94
N LEU A 115 -5.86 -6.34 7.77
CA LEU A 115 -4.93 -6.53 6.66
C LEU A 115 -4.27 -7.91 6.72
N LEU A 116 -3.75 -8.32 7.88
CA LEU A 116 -3.15 -9.64 8.07
C LEU A 116 -4.13 -10.76 7.69
N LEU A 117 -5.35 -10.75 8.23
CA LEU A 117 -6.37 -11.75 7.93
C LEU A 117 -6.72 -11.78 6.43
N SER A 118 -6.78 -10.62 5.79
CA SER A 118 -7.05 -10.49 4.37
C SER A 118 -5.90 -11.05 3.53
N VAL A 119 -4.66 -10.72 3.88
CA VAL A 119 -3.43 -11.19 3.22
C VAL A 119 -3.30 -12.71 3.32
N LEU A 120 -3.54 -13.29 4.50
CA LEU A 120 -3.51 -14.75 4.70
C LEU A 120 -4.62 -15.44 3.91
N THR A 121 -5.83 -14.86 3.86
CA THR A 121 -6.92 -15.37 3.03
C THR A 121 -6.53 -15.39 1.56
N LEU A 122 -5.94 -14.30 1.05
CA LEU A 122 -5.52 -14.20 -0.35
C LEU A 122 -4.35 -15.14 -0.64
N ALA A 123 -3.37 -15.26 0.25
CA ALA A 123 -2.26 -16.20 0.13
C ALA A 123 -2.75 -17.65 0.00
N TYR A 124 -3.71 -18.05 0.87
CA TYR A 124 -4.33 -19.37 0.79
C TYR A 124 -5.11 -19.56 -0.51
N ARG A 125 -5.91 -18.57 -0.91
CA ARG A 125 -6.71 -18.67 -2.14
C ARG A 125 -5.86 -18.70 -3.40
N ALA A 126 -4.73 -18.01 -3.39
CA ALA A 126 -3.79 -18.02 -4.52
C ALA A 126 -2.98 -19.33 -4.60
N SER A 127 -2.53 -19.88 -3.47
CA SER A 127 -1.62 -21.04 -3.44
C SER A 127 -2.31 -22.38 -3.15
N GLY A 128 -3.38 -22.38 -2.35
CA GLY A 128 -3.99 -23.58 -1.78
C GLY A 128 -3.16 -24.23 -0.67
N SER A 129 -2.06 -23.60 -0.23
CA SER A 129 -1.08 -24.20 0.71
C SER A 129 -1.10 -23.49 2.06
N PRO A 130 -1.30 -24.23 3.18
CA PRO A 130 -1.14 -23.70 4.53
C PRO A 130 0.29 -23.19 4.81
N ASP A 131 1.31 -23.82 4.23
CA ASP A 131 2.71 -23.42 4.42
C ASP A 131 3.00 -22.07 3.73
N VAL A 132 2.40 -21.77 2.60
CA VAL A 132 2.48 -20.44 1.99
C VAL A 132 1.82 -19.40 2.89
N CYS A 133 0.68 -19.72 3.54
CA CYS A 133 0.06 -18.83 4.51
C CYS A 133 0.96 -18.57 5.72
N ALA A 134 1.52 -19.61 6.31
CA ALA A 134 2.39 -19.48 7.46
C ALA A 134 3.67 -18.70 7.12
N CYS A 135 4.27 -18.95 5.96
CA CYS A 135 5.40 -18.18 5.45
C CYS A 135 5.02 -16.71 5.20
N THR A 136 3.86 -16.45 4.61
CA THR A 136 3.33 -15.08 4.43
C THR A 136 3.13 -14.38 5.77
N ALA A 137 2.62 -15.07 6.80
CA ALA A 137 2.48 -14.53 8.14
C ALA A 137 3.83 -14.13 8.74
N VAL A 138 4.87 -14.94 8.55
CA VAL A 138 6.23 -14.62 9.01
C VAL A 138 6.73 -13.34 8.31
N PHE A 139 6.63 -13.26 6.97
CA PHE A 139 7.03 -12.07 6.23
C PHE A 139 6.24 -10.82 6.67
N PHE A 140 4.94 -10.96 6.87
CA PHE A 140 4.09 -9.86 7.32
C PHE A 140 4.49 -9.39 8.72
N CYS A 141 4.53 -10.30 9.69
CA CYS A 141 4.74 -9.95 11.10
C CYS A 141 6.15 -9.41 11.40
N LEU A 142 7.15 -9.82 10.62
CA LEU A 142 8.52 -9.32 10.76
C LEU A 142 8.75 -7.98 10.03
N SER A 143 7.81 -7.52 9.20
CA SER A 143 7.94 -6.22 8.52
C SER A 143 7.72 -5.06 9.47
N ALA A 144 8.72 -4.20 9.62
CA ALA A 144 8.72 -3.06 10.52
C ALA A 144 7.54 -2.08 10.29
N PRO A 145 7.09 -1.77 9.07
CA PRO A 145 5.95 -0.87 8.88
C PRO A 145 4.69 -1.28 9.62
N TYR A 146 4.40 -2.57 9.79
CA TYR A 146 3.13 -2.99 10.41
C TYR A 146 3.07 -2.83 11.94
N TRP A 147 4.16 -2.54 12.61
CA TRP A 147 4.14 -2.13 14.02
C TRP A 147 4.46 -0.65 14.21
N ALA A 148 5.23 -0.04 13.31
CA ALA A 148 5.60 1.38 13.42
C ALA A 148 4.53 2.33 12.82
N GLU A 149 3.86 1.95 11.70
CA GLU A 149 2.81 2.77 11.08
C GLU A 149 1.57 2.97 11.95
N ILE A 150 1.36 2.17 12.99
CA ILE A 150 0.18 2.32 13.86
C ILE A 150 0.14 3.68 14.55
N CYS A 151 1.28 4.30 14.84
CA CYS A 151 1.36 5.63 15.44
C CYS A 151 1.30 6.79 14.42
N ILE A 152 1.11 6.49 13.15
CA ILE A 152 1.06 7.50 12.09
C ILE A 152 -0.37 7.58 11.52
N ALA A 153 -1.09 8.64 11.85
CA ALA A 153 -2.47 8.85 11.39
C ALA A 153 -2.51 9.25 9.90
N ARG A 154 -2.29 8.27 9.01
CA ARG A 154 -2.26 8.46 7.54
C ARG A 154 -3.21 7.52 6.81
N THR A 155 -3.45 7.83 5.54
CA THR A 155 -4.40 7.11 4.68
C THR A 155 -3.92 5.74 4.24
N GLU A 156 -2.61 5.49 4.21
CA GLU A 156 -1.99 4.32 3.61
C GLU A 156 -2.47 3.00 4.22
N LEU A 157 -2.41 2.88 5.53
CA LEU A 157 -2.79 1.65 6.25
C LEU A 157 -4.29 1.37 6.16
N CYS A 158 -5.12 2.40 6.42
CA CYS A 158 -6.57 2.31 6.31
C CYS A 158 -6.99 1.87 4.90
N PHE A 159 -6.49 2.55 3.87
CA PHE A 159 -6.74 2.21 2.47
C PHE A 159 -6.35 0.76 2.17
N THR A 160 -5.12 0.38 2.53
CA THR A 160 -4.59 -0.96 2.22
C THR A 160 -5.42 -2.05 2.88
N ALA A 161 -5.77 -1.87 4.17
CA ALA A 161 -6.58 -2.84 4.90
C ALA A 161 -7.96 -3.03 4.27
N LEU A 162 -8.66 -1.94 3.94
CA LEU A 162 -9.98 -1.98 3.30
C LEU A 162 -9.94 -2.59 1.91
N ALA A 163 -8.95 -2.23 1.09
CA ALA A 163 -8.81 -2.72 -0.26
C ALA A 163 -8.49 -4.22 -0.29
N PHE A 164 -7.57 -4.70 0.54
CA PHE A 164 -7.27 -6.14 0.65
C PHE A 164 -8.43 -6.93 1.26
N ALA A 165 -9.15 -6.37 2.25
CA ALA A 165 -10.35 -6.99 2.80
C ALA A 165 -11.43 -7.17 1.72
N ALA A 166 -11.65 -6.17 0.88
CA ALA A 166 -12.58 -6.26 -0.25
C ALA A 166 -12.21 -7.40 -1.21
N LEU A 167 -10.93 -7.52 -1.58
CA LEU A 167 -10.47 -8.62 -2.43
C LEU A 167 -10.61 -10.00 -1.76
N ALA A 168 -10.31 -10.09 -0.46
CA ALA A 168 -10.46 -11.33 0.30
C ALA A 168 -11.92 -11.81 0.36
N LEU A 169 -12.87 -10.87 0.53
CA LEU A 169 -14.30 -11.16 0.48
C LEU A 169 -14.72 -11.66 -0.91
N LEU A 170 -14.14 -11.11 -1.97
CA LEU A 170 -14.48 -11.47 -3.33
C LEU A 170 -14.12 -12.92 -3.68
N PHE A 171 -13.07 -13.48 -3.07
CA PHE A 171 -12.76 -14.91 -3.23
C PHE A 171 -13.82 -15.84 -2.64
N ARG A 172 -14.66 -15.37 -1.74
CA ARG A 172 -15.84 -16.09 -1.24
C ARG A 172 -17.10 -15.84 -2.08
N ALA A 173 -16.99 -15.10 -3.18
CA ALA A 173 -18.05 -14.48 -4.01
C ALA A 173 -19.33 -15.32 -4.16
N ARG A 174 -20.18 -15.27 -3.15
CA ARG A 174 -21.55 -15.82 -3.14
C ARG A 174 -22.50 -14.71 -2.69
N GLY A 175 -23.72 -14.72 -3.21
CA GLY A 175 -24.75 -13.77 -2.78
C GLY A 175 -24.35 -12.31 -2.94
N ALA A 176 -24.39 -11.55 -1.85
CA ALA A 176 -24.12 -10.10 -1.80
C ALA A 176 -22.63 -9.72 -1.73
N LEU A 177 -21.70 -10.67 -1.58
CA LEU A 177 -20.28 -10.34 -1.36
C LEU A 177 -19.63 -9.51 -2.47
N PRO A 178 -19.91 -9.72 -3.79
CA PRO A 178 -19.39 -8.82 -4.81
C PRO A 178 -19.89 -7.37 -4.67
N PHE A 179 -21.13 -7.17 -4.23
CA PHE A 179 -21.68 -5.85 -3.95
C PHE A 179 -20.94 -5.18 -2.77
N LEU A 180 -20.75 -5.91 -1.67
CA LEU A 180 -19.98 -5.41 -0.52
C LEU A 180 -18.52 -5.11 -0.90
N CYS A 181 -17.90 -5.93 -1.77
CA CYS A 181 -16.57 -5.64 -2.30
C CYS A 181 -16.55 -4.31 -3.05
N GLY A 182 -17.53 -4.05 -3.92
CA GLY A 182 -17.68 -2.79 -4.63
C GLY A 182 -17.82 -1.59 -3.69
N LEU A 183 -18.67 -1.70 -2.66
CA LEU A 183 -18.81 -0.69 -1.61
C LEU A 183 -17.48 -0.39 -0.92
N LEU A 184 -16.77 -1.44 -0.47
CA LEU A 184 -15.50 -1.28 0.25
C LEU A 184 -14.39 -0.71 -0.63
N LEU A 185 -14.30 -1.12 -1.90
CA LEU A 185 -13.29 -0.57 -2.83
C LEU A 185 -13.54 0.91 -3.12
N ALA A 186 -14.80 1.32 -3.31
CA ALA A 186 -15.14 2.72 -3.52
C ALA A 186 -14.91 3.55 -2.25
N PHE A 187 -15.22 3.02 -1.06
CA PHE A 187 -14.90 3.66 0.22
C PHE A 187 -13.37 3.77 0.43
N ALA A 188 -12.62 2.70 0.16
CA ALA A 188 -11.16 2.73 0.21
C ALA A 188 -10.60 3.81 -0.74
N ASN A 189 -11.15 3.90 -1.97
CA ASN A 189 -10.77 4.96 -2.91
C ASN A 189 -11.08 6.37 -2.39
N TRP A 190 -12.15 6.55 -1.61
CA TRP A 190 -12.45 7.83 -0.95
C TRP A 190 -11.43 8.18 0.13
N VAL A 191 -10.88 7.17 0.83
CA VAL A 191 -9.75 7.33 1.77
C VAL A 191 -8.49 7.74 1.00
N ARG A 192 -8.16 7.04 -0.10
CA ARG A 192 -6.97 7.30 -0.92
C ARG A 192 -7.23 6.93 -2.40
N PRO A 193 -6.94 7.84 -3.36
CA PRO A 193 -7.27 7.64 -4.79
C PRO A 193 -6.33 6.65 -5.50
N LEU A 194 -6.23 5.43 -4.99
CA LEU A 194 -5.47 4.31 -5.58
C LEU A 194 -6.36 3.09 -5.88
N GLY A 195 -7.69 3.23 -5.72
CA GLY A 195 -8.63 2.13 -5.82
C GLY A 195 -8.71 1.47 -7.20
N MET A 196 -8.31 2.15 -8.28
CA MET A 196 -8.37 1.60 -9.64
C MET A 196 -7.54 0.31 -9.78
N ALA A 197 -6.34 0.25 -9.20
CA ALA A 197 -5.50 -0.95 -9.23
C ALA A 197 -6.19 -2.15 -8.58
N PHE A 198 -6.86 -1.92 -7.47
CA PHE A 198 -7.61 -2.95 -6.75
C PHE A 198 -8.91 -3.32 -7.44
N PHE A 199 -9.56 -2.37 -8.12
CA PHE A 199 -10.77 -2.63 -8.89
C PHE A 199 -10.48 -3.53 -10.10
N VAL A 200 -9.40 -3.27 -10.85
CA VAL A 200 -8.93 -4.14 -11.94
C VAL A 200 -8.63 -5.54 -11.41
N SER A 201 -8.00 -5.62 -10.24
CA SER A 201 -7.70 -6.91 -9.59
C SER A 201 -8.96 -7.64 -9.11
N ALA A 202 -9.99 -6.91 -8.67
CA ALA A 202 -11.30 -7.49 -8.34
C ALA A 202 -11.95 -8.10 -9.58
N VAL A 203 -11.93 -7.39 -10.72
CA VAL A 203 -12.41 -7.92 -12.02
C VAL A 203 -11.63 -9.16 -12.41
N TRP A 204 -10.29 -9.15 -12.25
CA TRP A 204 -9.48 -10.34 -12.53
C TRP A 204 -9.87 -11.54 -11.64
N ILE A 205 -10.10 -11.33 -10.35
CA ILE A 205 -10.57 -12.41 -9.45
C ILE A 205 -11.89 -12.99 -9.94
N LEU A 206 -12.85 -12.17 -10.37
CA LEU A 206 -14.12 -12.64 -10.92
C LEU A 206 -13.92 -13.45 -12.22
N LEU A 207 -13.04 -13.00 -13.12
CA LEU A 207 -12.66 -13.73 -14.34
C LEU A 207 -11.99 -15.06 -14.00
N TYR A 208 -11.02 -15.06 -13.12
CA TYR A 208 -10.31 -16.27 -12.68
C TYR A 208 -11.25 -17.31 -12.08
N ARG A 209 -12.25 -16.85 -11.32
CA ARG A 209 -13.29 -17.69 -10.72
C ARG A 209 -14.43 -18.06 -11.67
N ARG A 210 -14.38 -17.64 -12.92
CA ARG A 210 -15.46 -17.84 -13.91
C ARG A 210 -16.83 -17.37 -13.39
N ALA A 211 -16.84 -16.22 -12.69
CA ALA A 211 -18.06 -15.67 -12.13
C ALA A 211 -19.05 -15.33 -13.25
N LYS A 212 -20.34 -15.56 -12.99
CA LYS A 212 -21.40 -15.14 -13.90
C LYS A 212 -21.47 -13.61 -13.96
N TRP A 213 -22.05 -13.04 -15.00
CA TRP A 213 -22.18 -11.60 -15.22
C TRP A 213 -22.78 -10.84 -14.01
N HIS A 214 -23.70 -11.46 -13.27
CA HIS A 214 -24.27 -10.90 -12.03
C HIS A 214 -23.21 -10.58 -10.97
N GLY A 215 -22.09 -11.28 -10.95
CA GLY A 215 -20.97 -10.96 -10.04
C GLY A 215 -20.36 -9.61 -10.36
N TYR A 216 -20.15 -9.34 -11.63
CA TYR A 216 -19.63 -8.05 -12.13
C TYR A 216 -20.66 -6.93 -11.91
N ALA A 217 -21.93 -7.20 -12.26
CA ALA A 217 -23.00 -6.22 -12.06
C ALA A 217 -23.14 -5.82 -10.58
N ARG A 218 -23.06 -6.78 -9.64
CA ARG A 218 -23.09 -6.50 -8.20
C ARG A 218 -21.87 -5.71 -7.74
N LEU A 219 -20.66 -6.03 -8.22
CA LEU A 219 -19.44 -5.28 -7.92
C LEU A 219 -19.58 -3.81 -8.35
N LEU A 220 -20.04 -3.60 -9.59
CA LEU A 220 -20.25 -2.24 -10.14
C LEU A 220 -21.37 -1.51 -9.39
N ALA A 221 -22.48 -2.18 -9.09
CA ALA A 221 -23.59 -1.58 -8.34
C ALA A 221 -23.16 -1.15 -6.93
N GLY A 222 -22.38 -1.98 -6.22
CA GLY A 222 -21.84 -1.61 -4.92
C GLY A 222 -20.92 -0.39 -4.99
N ALA A 223 -20.03 -0.35 -5.97
CA ALA A 223 -19.17 0.82 -6.19
C ALA A 223 -19.98 2.07 -6.54
N ALA A 224 -20.97 1.96 -7.43
CA ALA A 224 -21.82 3.08 -7.83
C ALA A 224 -22.63 3.64 -6.66
N VAL A 225 -23.20 2.78 -5.82
CA VAL A 225 -23.95 3.20 -4.61
C VAL A 225 -23.04 3.96 -3.65
N MET A 226 -21.83 3.48 -3.39
CA MET A 226 -20.89 4.17 -2.51
C MET A 226 -20.43 5.51 -3.11
N VAL A 227 -20.11 5.55 -4.40
CA VAL A 227 -19.73 6.81 -5.09
C VAL A 227 -20.87 7.82 -5.02
N ALA A 228 -22.11 7.40 -5.28
CA ALA A 228 -23.27 8.28 -5.16
C ALA A 228 -23.45 8.80 -3.72
N ALA A 229 -23.32 7.94 -2.73
CA ALA A 229 -23.39 8.33 -1.31
C ALA A 229 -22.31 9.35 -0.95
N ILE A 230 -21.07 9.15 -1.41
CA ILE A 230 -19.95 10.09 -1.20
C ILE A 230 -20.22 11.43 -1.88
N CYS A 231 -20.70 11.42 -3.13
CA CYS A 231 -21.04 12.65 -3.86
C CYS A 231 -22.16 13.44 -3.17
N LEU A 232 -23.21 12.76 -2.72
CA LEU A 232 -24.31 13.38 -1.97
C LEU A 232 -23.82 13.94 -0.62
N PHE A 233 -23.00 13.18 0.10
CA PHE A 233 -22.38 13.62 1.35
C PHE A 233 -21.55 14.90 1.13
N THR A 234 -20.68 14.92 0.11
CA THR A 234 -19.85 16.09 -0.22
C THR A 234 -20.71 17.28 -0.66
N TYR A 235 -21.76 17.02 -1.44
CA TYR A 235 -22.70 18.06 -1.87
C TYR A 235 -23.43 18.68 -0.68
N HIS A 236 -23.90 17.87 0.26
CA HIS A 236 -24.59 18.38 1.46
C HIS A 236 -23.67 19.27 2.31
N GLY A 237 -22.39 18.89 2.46
CA GLY A 237 -21.44 19.68 3.28
C GLY A 237 -20.87 20.91 2.58
N SER A 238 -20.66 20.86 1.26
CA SER A 238 -19.91 21.88 0.54
C SER A 238 -20.65 22.55 -0.63
N GLY A 239 -21.84 22.09 -0.98
CA GLY A 239 -22.55 22.51 -2.19
C GLY A 239 -21.94 21.99 -3.49
N ARG A 240 -20.95 21.08 -3.43
CA ARG A 240 -20.21 20.57 -4.59
C ARG A 240 -20.42 19.08 -4.78
N PHE A 241 -20.82 18.70 -5.97
CA PHE A 241 -20.99 17.29 -6.34
C PHE A 241 -19.65 16.67 -6.78
N VAL A 242 -18.80 16.32 -5.80
CA VAL A 242 -17.44 15.79 -6.04
C VAL A 242 -17.26 14.51 -5.24
N CYS A 243 -16.92 13.42 -5.93
CA CYS A 243 -16.61 12.14 -5.28
C CYS A 243 -15.27 12.20 -4.54
N GLN A 244 -14.24 12.76 -5.17
CA GLN A 244 -12.90 12.84 -4.59
C GLN A 244 -12.15 14.07 -5.08
N PRO A 245 -11.96 15.07 -4.20
CA PRO A 245 -11.04 16.16 -4.50
C PRO A 245 -9.61 15.61 -4.49
N THR A 246 -8.92 15.66 -5.60
CA THR A 246 -7.56 15.11 -5.72
C THR A 246 -6.52 16.21 -5.82
N VAL A 247 -5.35 15.98 -5.25
CA VAL A 247 -4.14 16.80 -5.44
C VAL A 247 -3.23 16.23 -6.55
N ALA A 248 -3.79 15.41 -7.44
CA ALA A 248 -3.04 14.67 -8.45
C ALA A 248 -2.27 15.58 -9.40
N SER A 249 -2.81 16.76 -9.77
CA SER A 249 -2.14 17.73 -10.62
C SER A 249 -0.91 18.36 -9.95
N GLY A 250 -0.95 18.59 -8.64
CA GLY A 250 0.22 19.02 -7.88
C GLY A 250 1.32 17.95 -7.89
N ASN A 251 0.97 16.68 -7.64
CA ASN A 251 1.92 15.58 -7.69
C ASN A 251 2.48 15.35 -9.11
N LEU A 252 1.65 15.52 -10.13
CA LEU A 252 2.12 15.46 -11.52
C LEU A 252 3.15 16.57 -11.79
N LEU A 253 2.87 17.80 -11.35
CA LEU A 253 3.78 18.94 -11.55
C LEU A 253 5.09 18.77 -10.75
N ILE A 254 5.04 18.26 -9.51
CA ILE A 254 6.25 17.91 -8.74
C ILE A 254 7.13 16.94 -9.52
N GLY A 255 6.54 15.95 -10.18
CA GLY A 255 7.28 14.95 -10.97
C GLY A 255 7.53 15.32 -12.43
N ALA A 256 7.14 16.52 -12.89
CA ALA A 256 7.20 16.96 -14.29
C ALA A 256 7.47 18.47 -14.37
N ASN A 257 8.70 18.88 -14.04
CA ASN A 257 9.19 20.26 -14.07
C ASN A 257 10.72 20.29 -14.28
N GLU A 258 11.31 21.46 -14.40
CA GLU A 258 12.73 21.61 -14.65
C GLU A 258 13.63 21.12 -13.49
N ASP A 259 13.18 21.27 -12.27
CA ASP A 259 13.93 20.85 -11.08
C ASP A 259 13.64 19.38 -10.69
N ALA A 260 12.76 18.67 -11.41
CA ALA A 260 12.37 17.31 -11.08
C ALA A 260 13.56 16.35 -11.17
N ASP A 261 13.83 15.65 -10.06
CA ASP A 261 14.85 14.60 -9.95
C ASP A 261 14.27 13.19 -9.77
N GLY A 262 12.93 13.09 -9.76
CA GLY A 262 12.16 11.87 -9.53
C GLY A 262 11.69 11.71 -8.09
N SER A 263 12.24 12.45 -7.12
CA SER A 263 11.79 12.49 -5.73
C SER A 263 10.70 13.54 -5.50
N TYR A 264 10.08 13.50 -4.31
CA TYR A 264 9.16 14.54 -3.87
C TYR A 264 9.92 15.81 -3.48
N SER A 265 9.57 16.94 -4.12
CA SER A 265 10.07 18.28 -3.78
C SER A 265 8.99 19.31 -4.08
N ASP A 266 8.69 20.18 -3.12
CA ASP A 266 7.73 21.27 -3.27
C ASP A 266 8.35 22.57 -3.82
N VAL A 267 9.65 22.55 -4.15
CA VAL A 267 10.39 23.68 -4.75
C VAL A 267 9.69 24.22 -6.01
N VAL A 268 9.02 23.39 -6.77
CA VAL A 268 8.26 23.80 -7.97
C VAL A 268 7.16 24.83 -7.69
N PHE A 269 6.72 24.96 -6.42
CA PHE A 269 5.71 25.96 -6.00
C PHE A 269 6.34 27.24 -5.43
N SER A 270 7.67 27.36 -5.39
CA SER A 270 8.38 28.55 -4.93
C SER A 270 8.35 29.65 -5.98
N GLU A 271 8.61 30.88 -5.57
CA GLU A 271 8.64 32.05 -6.44
C GLU A 271 9.57 31.85 -7.64
N GLY A 272 9.11 32.26 -8.82
CA GLY A 272 9.85 32.09 -10.08
C GLY A 272 9.78 30.70 -10.70
N LYS A 273 9.08 29.72 -10.07
CA LYS A 273 8.91 28.36 -10.60
C LYS A 273 7.57 28.14 -11.27
N ALA A 274 7.48 27.08 -12.08
CA ALA A 274 6.33 26.78 -12.93
C ALA A 274 4.99 26.61 -12.19
N GLY A 275 5.02 26.20 -10.92
CA GLY A 275 3.83 26.01 -10.08
C GLY A 275 3.58 27.17 -9.12
N TYR A 276 4.35 28.25 -9.22
CA TYR A 276 4.15 29.38 -8.32
C TYR A 276 2.81 30.08 -8.57
N ILE A 277 2.06 30.26 -7.52
CA ILE A 277 0.87 31.10 -7.47
C ILE A 277 1.06 32.06 -6.29
N PRO A 278 1.00 33.38 -6.51
CA PRO A 278 1.13 34.35 -5.43
C PRO A 278 0.17 34.05 -4.28
N ARG A 279 0.64 34.19 -3.04
CA ARG A 279 -0.12 33.76 -1.85
C ARG A 279 -1.50 34.42 -1.76
N GLU A 280 -1.59 35.70 -2.08
CA GLU A 280 -2.84 36.47 -2.05
C GLU A 280 -3.83 35.94 -3.08
N GLN A 281 -3.38 35.69 -4.31
CA GLN A 281 -4.19 35.10 -5.37
C GLN A 281 -4.63 33.68 -4.99
N LYS A 282 -3.70 32.84 -4.50
CA LYS A 282 -4.02 31.45 -4.13
C LYS A 282 -5.08 31.36 -3.04
N ARG A 283 -5.12 32.31 -2.10
CA ARG A 283 -6.12 32.33 -1.02
C ARG A 283 -7.55 32.54 -1.47
N THR A 284 -7.76 33.11 -2.66
CA THR A 284 -9.08 33.39 -3.24
C THR A 284 -9.45 32.42 -4.35
N MET A 285 -8.46 31.69 -4.92
CA MET A 285 -8.70 30.74 -6.00
C MET A 285 -9.45 29.51 -5.54
N ASP A 286 -10.34 29.04 -6.41
CA ASP A 286 -10.94 27.72 -6.25
C ASP A 286 -9.92 26.62 -6.47
N TYR A 287 -10.10 25.50 -5.79
CA TYR A 287 -9.27 24.31 -5.93
C TYR A 287 -9.18 23.81 -7.38
N SER A 288 -10.27 23.88 -8.16
CA SER A 288 -10.29 23.47 -9.56
C SER A 288 -9.42 24.36 -10.43
N GLU A 289 -9.36 25.66 -10.13
CA GLU A 289 -8.49 26.63 -10.81
C GLU A 289 -7.01 26.35 -10.52
N ILE A 290 -6.68 26.11 -9.24
CA ILE A 290 -5.33 25.73 -8.83
C ILE A 290 -4.89 24.45 -9.54
N ASN A 291 -5.76 23.42 -9.59
CA ASN A 291 -5.47 22.19 -10.30
C ASN A 291 -5.31 22.38 -11.81
N ALA A 292 -6.10 23.26 -12.41
CA ALA A 292 -5.98 23.60 -13.84
C ALA A 292 -4.60 24.21 -14.14
N VAL A 293 -4.13 25.18 -13.32
CA VAL A 293 -2.82 25.79 -13.44
C VAL A 293 -1.71 24.73 -13.35
N TYR A 294 -1.72 23.90 -12.31
CA TYR A 294 -0.71 22.87 -12.11
C TYR A 294 -0.72 21.80 -13.21
N SER A 295 -1.91 21.38 -13.65
CA SER A 295 -2.06 20.43 -14.74
C SER A 295 -1.56 20.99 -16.07
N ALA A 296 -1.86 22.26 -16.37
CA ALA A 296 -1.42 22.93 -17.58
C ALA A 296 0.11 23.05 -17.62
N ALA A 297 0.73 23.50 -16.53
CA ALA A 297 2.19 23.61 -16.39
C ALA A 297 2.88 22.26 -16.59
N ALA A 298 2.43 21.23 -15.89
CA ALA A 298 2.99 19.89 -16.01
C ALA A 298 2.87 19.32 -17.44
N LYS A 299 1.68 19.40 -18.05
CA LYS A 299 1.43 18.91 -19.41
C LYS A 299 2.22 19.68 -20.47
N LYS A 300 2.41 20.99 -20.29
CA LYS A 300 3.26 21.80 -21.16
C LYS A 300 4.69 21.29 -21.10
N TRP A 301 5.26 21.18 -19.89
CA TRP A 301 6.63 20.73 -19.70
C TRP A 301 6.87 19.32 -20.24
N ILE A 302 5.94 18.37 -20.01
CA ILE A 302 6.05 17.00 -20.54
C ILE A 302 6.09 16.99 -22.06
N ARG A 303 5.27 17.82 -22.74
CA ARG A 303 5.24 17.92 -24.20
C ARG A 303 6.53 18.52 -24.77
N GLU A 304 7.10 19.50 -24.06
CA GLU A 304 8.34 20.16 -24.46
C GLU A 304 9.58 19.30 -24.14
N ASN A 305 9.51 18.42 -23.13
CA ASN A 305 10.64 17.63 -22.63
C ASN A 305 10.32 16.12 -22.48
N PRO A 306 9.78 15.42 -23.51
CA PRO A 306 9.32 14.03 -23.36
C PRO A 306 10.45 13.07 -23.01
N GLY A 307 11.64 13.23 -23.58
CA GLY A 307 12.82 12.40 -23.28
C GLY A 307 13.30 12.57 -21.83
N ARG A 308 13.34 13.81 -21.35
CA ARG A 308 13.71 14.09 -19.95
C ARG A 308 12.68 13.53 -18.97
N TYR A 309 11.38 13.67 -19.26
CA TYR A 309 10.32 13.07 -18.45
C TYR A 309 10.44 11.55 -18.38
N ALA A 310 10.69 10.87 -19.52
CA ALA A 310 10.91 9.44 -19.56
C ALA A 310 12.16 9.02 -18.76
N SER A 311 13.24 9.80 -18.80
CA SER A 311 14.47 9.53 -18.05
C SER A 311 14.30 9.65 -16.53
N LEU A 312 13.24 10.28 -16.03
CA LEU A 312 12.89 10.33 -14.61
C LEU A 312 12.25 9.01 -14.11
N VAL A 313 11.70 8.16 -14.98
CA VAL A 313 11.02 6.93 -14.58
C VAL A 313 11.91 6.00 -13.74
N PRO A 314 13.14 5.67 -14.13
CA PRO A 314 14.03 4.87 -13.29
C PRO A 314 14.32 5.50 -11.92
N LYS A 315 14.46 6.83 -11.87
CA LYS A 315 14.68 7.57 -10.62
C LYS A 315 13.45 7.52 -9.71
N LYS A 316 12.24 7.70 -10.27
CA LYS A 316 10.97 7.57 -9.53
C LYS A 316 10.80 6.17 -8.95
N LEU A 317 11.13 5.12 -9.72
CA LEU A 317 11.13 3.74 -9.25
C LEU A 317 12.14 3.52 -8.13
N PHE A 318 13.35 4.06 -8.28
CA PHE A 318 14.36 4.02 -7.24
C PHE A 318 13.85 4.64 -5.94
N TYR A 319 13.36 5.88 -5.99
CA TYR A 319 12.83 6.55 -4.78
C TYR A 319 11.60 5.84 -4.18
N MET A 320 10.83 5.11 -4.99
CA MET A 320 9.70 4.34 -4.50
C MET A 320 10.12 3.07 -3.76
N TYR A 321 11.16 2.37 -4.25
CA TYR A 321 11.50 1.03 -3.78
C TYR A 321 12.85 0.91 -3.06
N ALA A 322 13.68 1.95 -3.04
CA ALA A 322 15.00 1.87 -2.44
C ALA A 322 14.97 1.83 -0.90
N ALA A 323 13.98 2.47 -0.28
CA ALA A 323 13.94 2.62 1.17
C ALA A 323 12.54 2.43 1.75
N ASP A 324 12.47 1.69 2.87
CA ASP A 324 11.26 1.46 3.70
C ASP A 324 11.55 1.86 5.16
N THR A 325 12.16 3.03 5.35
CA THR A 325 12.64 3.51 6.65
C THR A 325 11.68 4.48 7.33
N TYR A 326 10.76 5.08 6.58
CA TYR A 326 9.94 6.21 7.02
C TYR A 326 9.18 5.96 8.33
N ALA A 327 8.53 4.82 8.49
CA ALA A 327 7.74 4.53 9.69
C ALA A 327 8.64 4.42 10.94
N GLY A 328 9.80 3.79 10.80
CA GLY A 328 10.79 3.71 11.87
C GLY A 328 11.38 5.08 12.21
N GLU A 329 11.69 5.90 11.20
CA GLU A 329 12.18 7.25 11.40
C GLU A 329 11.20 8.13 12.20
N VAL A 330 9.89 8.03 11.86
CA VAL A 330 8.83 8.73 12.62
C VAL A 330 8.76 8.23 14.05
N TYR A 331 8.79 6.91 14.25
CA TYR A 331 8.64 6.31 15.57
C TYR A 331 9.80 6.68 16.51
N PHE A 332 11.04 6.67 16.00
CA PHE A 332 12.24 6.96 16.80
C PHE A 332 12.66 8.44 16.80
N ASP A 333 11.80 9.34 16.29
CA ASP A 333 12.04 10.79 16.17
C ASP A 333 13.32 11.16 15.38
N ASN A 334 13.69 10.30 14.45
CA ASN A 334 14.86 10.46 13.59
C ASN A 334 14.55 11.24 12.30
N LEU A 335 13.45 11.99 12.27
CA LEU A 335 12.95 12.72 11.10
C LEU A 335 13.80 13.85 10.58
N LYS A 336 15.03 13.98 11.02
CA LYS A 336 16.01 14.93 10.43
C LYS A 336 16.27 14.65 8.96
N ALA A 337 15.99 13.41 8.51
CA ALA A 337 16.08 13.02 7.12
C ALA A 337 14.69 13.07 6.47
N THR A 338 14.42 14.10 5.71
CA THR A 338 13.17 14.29 4.96
C THR A 338 12.95 13.28 3.83
N SER A 339 13.92 12.44 3.52
CA SER A 339 13.81 11.34 2.56
C SER A 339 14.57 10.10 3.07
N GLY A 340 14.02 8.90 2.85
CA GLY A 340 14.69 7.64 3.21
C GLY A 340 16.10 7.48 2.62
N THR A 341 16.38 8.11 1.47
CA THR A 341 17.73 8.15 0.88
C THR A 341 18.72 8.98 1.67
N ALA A 342 18.31 10.03 2.37
CA ALA A 342 19.16 10.81 3.24
C ALA A 342 19.55 9.99 4.48
N TYR A 343 18.59 9.28 5.07
CA TYR A 343 18.86 8.38 6.19
C TYR A 343 19.83 7.24 5.80
N VAL A 344 19.65 6.63 4.63
CA VAL A 344 20.60 5.60 4.13
C VAL A 344 22.01 6.16 3.97
N ARG A 345 22.18 7.41 3.52
CA ARG A 345 23.49 8.06 3.45
C ARG A 345 24.11 8.30 4.84
N GLU A 346 23.28 8.70 5.81
CA GLU A 346 23.71 8.86 7.20
C GLU A 346 24.20 7.51 7.78
N ILE A 347 23.42 6.45 7.63
CA ILE A 347 23.84 5.10 8.04
C ILE A 347 25.14 4.67 7.36
N ALA A 348 25.28 4.92 6.07
CA ALA A 348 26.53 4.62 5.36
C ALA A 348 27.75 5.41 5.88
N ALA A 349 27.56 6.64 6.37
CA ALA A 349 28.61 7.41 7.05
C ALA A 349 28.94 6.81 8.41
N MET A 350 27.92 6.44 9.20
CA MET A 350 28.12 5.81 10.53
C MET A 350 28.85 4.44 10.41
N LEU A 351 28.54 3.65 9.39
CA LEU A 351 29.25 2.38 9.09
C LEU A 351 30.73 2.60 8.78
N ARG A 352 31.12 3.77 8.27
CA ARG A 352 32.50 4.18 8.02
C ARG A 352 33.16 4.83 9.22
N GLY A 353 32.51 4.83 10.40
CA GLY A 353 33.01 5.51 11.60
C GLY A 353 32.90 7.04 11.54
N GLN A 354 32.08 7.57 10.63
CA GLN A 354 31.84 9.00 10.45
C GLN A 354 30.41 9.34 10.90
N GLY A 355 30.22 10.49 11.53
CA GLY A 355 28.89 10.94 11.96
C GLY A 355 28.59 10.67 13.44
N ARG A 356 27.29 10.61 13.80
CA ARG A 356 26.85 10.40 15.19
C ARG A 356 26.96 8.94 15.64
N ALA A 357 26.91 8.73 16.95
CA ALA A 357 26.85 7.39 17.53
C ALA A 357 25.56 6.65 17.16
N TRP A 358 25.65 5.32 17.10
CA TRP A 358 24.51 4.43 16.87
C TRP A 358 23.51 4.48 18.02
N THR A 359 22.24 4.53 17.69
CA THR A 359 21.13 4.36 18.63
C THR A 359 20.44 3.03 18.42
N PHE A 360 19.65 2.59 19.42
CA PHE A 360 18.81 1.41 19.25
C PHE A 360 17.83 1.58 18.07
N GLY A 361 17.28 2.78 17.88
CA GLY A 361 16.42 3.09 16.77
C GLY A 361 17.07 2.85 15.40
N ASP A 362 18.34 3.22 15.25
CA ASP A 362 19.09 2.99 14.00
C ASP A 362 19.23 1.48 13.69
N VAL A 363 19.49 0.67 14.71
CA VAL A 363 19.59 -0.78 14.53
C VAL A 363 18.28 -1.36 14.07
N VAL A 364 17.16 -0.92 14.66
CA VAL A 364 15.81 -1.40 14.29
C VAL A 364 15.43 -0.93 12.90
N ILE A 365 15.75 0.31 12.52
CA ILE A 365 15.50 0.84 11.17
C ILE A 365 16.35 0.08 10.13
N CYS A 366 17.63 -0.17 10.44
CA CYS A 366 18.50 -0.97 9.57
C CYS A 366 17.99 -2.40 9.39
N TYR A 367 17.50 -3.04 10.45
CA TYR A 367 16.83 -4.33 10.36
C TYR A 367 15.62 -4.27 9.42
N GLY A 368 14.72 -3.30 9.62
CA GLY A 368 13.54 -3.13 8.77
C GLY A 368 13.91 -2.96 7.31
N GLN A 369 14.90 -2.11 7.03
CA GLN A 369 15.41 -1.88 5.68
C GLN A 369 16.01 -3.14 5.06
N ALA A 370 16.83 -3.88 5.77
CA ALA A 370 17.43 -5.12 5.28
C ALA A 370 16.37 -6.19 5.00
N PHE A 371 15.40 -6.33 5.91
CA PHE A 371 14.28 -7.27 5.74
C PHE A 371 13.38 -6.90 4.55
N TYR A 372 13.13 -5.61 4.34
CA TYR A 372 12.40 -5.11 3.18
C TYR A 372 13.13 -5.44 1.87
N LEU A 373 14.43 -5.15 1.78
CA LEU A 373 15.22 -5.46 0.58
C LEU A 373 15.28 -6.96 0.30
N LEU A 374 15.40 -7.80 1.33
CA LEU A 374 15.30 -9.25 1.20
C LEU A 374 13.93 -9.65 0.64
N THR A 375 12.84 -9.09 1.18
CA THR A 375 11.47 -9.37 0.72
C THR A 375 11.29 -8.94 -0.73
N LEU A 376 11.81 -7.78 -1.12
CA LEU A 376 11.78 -7.29 -2.50
C LEU A 376 12.57 -8.21 -3.46
N ALA A 377 13.76 -8.66 -3.06
CA ALA A 377 14.56 -9.60 -3.86
C ALA A 377 13.82 -10.94 -4.03
N LEU A 378 13.24 -11.47 -2.95
CA LEU A 378 12.44 -12.69 -2.98
C LEU A 378 11.14 -12.53 -3.79
N PHE A 379 10.54 -11.35 -3.79
CA PHE A 379 9.41 -11.02 -4.68
C PHE A 379 9.81 -11.12 -6.15
N LEU A 380 10.91 -10.46 -6.56
CA LEU A 380 11.40 -10.51 -7.95
C LEU A 380 11.71 -11.94 -8.37
N TRP A 381 12.39 -12.71 -7.52
CA TRP A 381 12.61 -14.13 -7.75
C TRP A 381 11.29 -14.91 -7.82
N GLY A 382 10.31 -14.57 -6.97
CA GLY A 382 8.99 -15.19 -6.96
C GLY A 382 8.20 -14.97 -8.24
N VAL A 383 8.28 -13.79 -8.83
CA VAL A 383 7.70 -13.50 -10.14
C VAL A 383 8.29 -14.44 -11.20
N ILE A 384 9.64 -14.55 -11.26
CA ILE A 384 10.34 -15.43 -12.19
C ILE A 384 9.93 -16.90 -11.97
N CYS A 385 9.92 -17.37 -10.71
CA CYS A 385 9.50 -18.72 -10.37
C CYS A 385 8.07 -19.02 -10.77
N SER A 386 7.15 -18.06 -10.54
CA SER A 386 5.74 -18.23 -10.88
C SER A 386 5.51 -18.37 -12.38
N MET A 387 6.24 -17.61 -13.18
CA MET A 387 6.22 -17.69 -14.65
C MET A 387 6.78 -19.03 -15.13
N ARG A 388 7.98 -19.41 -14.68
CA ARG A 388 8.65 -20.65 -15.09
C ARG A 388 7.89 -21.92 -14.68
N ARG A 389 7.18 -21.91 -13.54
CA ARG A 389 6.44 -23.05 -13.01
C ARG A 389 4.94 -23.02 -13.35
N GLY A 390 4.48 -22.02 -14.05
CA GLY A 390 3.12 -21.90 -14.59
C GLY A 390 2.02 -21.54 -13.59
N TYR A 391 2.35 -21.17 -12.33
CA TYR A 391 1.33 -20.75 -11.34
C TYR A 391 1.06 -19.23 -11.26
N TRP A 392 1.70 -18.44 -12.14
CA TRP A 392 1.56 -16.97 -12.18
C TRP A 392 0.11 -16.48 -12.29
N ARG A 393 -0.77 -17.24 -12.96
CA ARG A 393 -2.17 -16.86 -13.13
C ARG A 393 -2.94 -16.75 -11.82
N SER A 394 -2.59 -17.58 -10.83
CA SER A 394 -3.20 -17.52 -9.50
C SER A 394 -2.76 -16.30 -8.70
N LEU A 395 -1.60 -15.71 -9.04
CA LEU A 395 -1.04 -14.49 -8.44
C LEU A 395 -1.28 -13.23 -9.30
N ALA A 396 -1.85 -13.36 -10.50
CA ALA A 396 -1.95 -12.27 -11.46
C ALA A 396 -2.74 -11.06 -10.94
N PHE A 397 -3.74 -11.27 -10.07
CA PHE A 397 -4.47 -10.17 -9.42
C PHE A 397 -3.56 -9.34 -8.51
N LEU A 398 -2.56 -9.96 -7.86
CA LEU A 398 -1.53 -9.26 -7.08
C LEU A 398 -0.57 -8.49 -7.98
N TYR A 399 -0.13 -9.12 -9.07
CA TYR A 399 0.74 -8.44 -10.04
C TYR A 399 0.05 -7.25 -10.70
N GLY A 400 -1.27 -7.33 -10.93
CA GLY A 400 -2.07 -6.20 -11.41
C GLY A 400 -2.05 -5.01 -10.46
N ILE A 401 -2.20 -5.25 -9.13
CA ILE A 401 -2.10 -4.19 -8.11
C ILE A 401 -0.72 -3.54 -8.17
N PHE A 402 0.34 -4.35 -8.17
CA PHE A 402 1.72 -3.89 -8.18
C PHE A 402 2.03 -3.06 -9.45
N LEU A 403 1.70 -3.58 -10.63
CA LEU A 403 2.01 -2.93 -11.90
C LEU A 403 1.25 -1.61 -12.09
N ILE A 404 -0.06 -1.60 -11.83
CA ILE A 404 -0.88 -0.39 -12.01
C ILE A 404 -0.47 0.68 -11.01
N GLY A 405 -0.23 0.28 -9.74
CA GLY A 405 0.21 1.21 -8.72
C GLY A 405 1.60 1.78 -8.98
N THR A 406 2.54 0.95 -9.43
CA THR A 406 3.88 1.39 -9.85
C THR A 406 3.80 2.34 -11.05
N ALA A 407 2.96 2.03 -12.05
CA ALA A 407 2.75 2.90 -13.20
C ALA A 407 2.21 4.28 -12.79
N ALA A 408 1.29 4.34 -11.82
CA ALA A 408 0.77 5.62 -11.31
C ALA A 408 1.87 6.49 -10.69
N VAL A 409 2.82 5.88 -9.96
CA VAL A 409 4.00 6.58 -9.41
C VAL A 409 4.96 7.02 -10.52
N CYS A 410 5.19 6.20 -11.55
CA CYS A 410 6.00 6.58 -12.70
C CYS A 410 5.46 7.82 -13.42
N LEU A 411 4.12 7.97 -13.48
CA LEU A 411 3.47 9.15 -14.06
C LEU A 411 3.55 10.38 -13.15
N THR A 412 3.69 10.22 -11.85
CA THR A 412 3.70 11.34 -10.89
C THR A 412 5.08 11.53 -10.27
N VAL A 413 5.27 11.15 -9.03
CA VAL A 413 6.49 11.38 -8.25
C VAL A 413 6.84 10.16 -7.42
N GLY A 414 8.13 9.81 -7.32
CA GLY A 414 8.64 8.74 -6.47
C GLY A 414 8.70 9.14 -4.99
N GLY A 415 8.49 8.16 -4.11
CA GLY A 415 8.66 8.35 -2.66
C GLY A 415 8.49 7.03 -1.92
N GLY A 416 9.34 6.79 -0.92
CA GLY A 416 9.41 5.51 -0.20
C GLY A 416 8.06 5.06 0.39
N ARG A 417 7.24 5.97 0.90
CA ARG A 417 5.92 5.62 1.45
C ARG A 417 4.89 5.10 0.40
N TYR A 418 5.13 5.34 -0.90
CA TYR A 418 4.17 4.96 -1.94
C TYR A 418 4.15 3.46 -2.23
N HIS A 419 5.16 2.69 -1.81
CA HIS A 419 5.15 1.24 -1.95
C HIS A 419 4.37 0.52 -0.83
N PHE A 420 4.03 1.19 0.29
CA PHE A 420 3.32 0.57 1.41
C PHE A 420 2.09 -0.25 1.01
N PRO A 421 1.17 0.22 0.13
CA PRO A 421 0.02 -0.57 -0.29
C PRO A 421 0.38 -1.86 -1.06
N TYR A 422 1.62 -2.00 -1.49
CA TYR A 422 2.09 -3.15 -2.27
C TYR A 422 2.92 -4.13 -1.45
N LEU A 423 3.27 -3.81 -0.20
CA LEU A 423 3.98 -4.73 0.71
C LEU A 423 3.31 -6.11 0.80
N PRO A 424 1.97 -6.23 0.93
CA PRO A 424 1.32 -7.54 0.94
C PRO A 424 1.53 -8.34 -0.35
N VAL A 425 1.62 -7.67 -1.51
CA VAL A 425 1.91 -8.31 -2.79
C VAL A 425 3.31 -8.91 -2.79
N LEU A 426 4.30 -8.13 -2.30
CA LEU A 426 5.69 -8.58 -2.18
C LEU A 426 5.76 -9.81 -1.28
N GLN A 427 5.10 -9.77 -0.12
CA GLN A 427 5.15 -10.82 0.91
C GLN A 427 4.50 -12.14 0.46
N ILE A 428 3.30 -12.09 -0.13
CA ILE A 428 2.62 -13.29 -0.66
C ILE A 428 3.46 -13.92 -1.76
N THR A 429 4.01 -13.12 -2.66
CA THR A 429 4.81 -13.63 -3.78
C THR A 429 6.15 -14.21 -3.30
N ALA A 430 6.84 -13.54 -2.36
CA ALA A 430 8.07 -14.03 -1.75
C ALA A 430 7.84 -15.37 -1.01
N ALA A 431 6.77 -15.45 -0.19
CA ALA A 431 6.40 -16.68 0.50
C ALA A 431 6.10 -17.82 -0.47
N SER A 432 5.38 -17.54 -1.57
CA SER A 432 5.09 -18.52 -2.61
C SER A 432 6.37 -19.04 -3.27
N ALA A 433 7.38 -18.19 -3.50
CA ALA A 433 8.66 -18.58 -4.08
C ALA A 433 9.44 -19.51 -3.15
N VAL A 434 9.57 -19.13 -1.87
CA VAL A 434 10.29 -19.90 -0.84
C VAL A 434 9.68 -21.31 -0.71
N GLN A 435 8.35 -21.40 -0.59
CA GLN A 435 7.68 -22.68 -0.43
C GLN A 435 7.71 -23.54 -1.69
N SER A 436 7.56 -22.94 -2.86
CA SER A 436 7.71 -23.66 -4.13
C SER A 436 9.12 -24.26 -4.32
N ALA A 437 10.17 -23.54 -3.90
CA ALA A 437 11.56 -24.06 -3.95
C ALA A 437 11.78 -25.20 -2.93
N SER A 438 11.26 -25.07 -1.72
CA SER A 438 11.34 -26.07 -0.67
C SER A 438 10.67 -27.38 -1.11
N HIS A 439 9.44 -27.31 -1.65
CA HIS A 439 8.72 -28.47 -2.14
C HIS A 439 9.48 -29.23 -3.24
N THR A 440 10.06 -28.50 -4.18
CA THR A 440 10.87 -29.12 -5.28
C THR A 440 12.09 -29.87 -4.75
N ARG A 441 12.77 -29.32 -3.72
CA ARG A 441 13.92 -30.01 -3.08
C ARG A 441 13.47 -31.30 -2.38
N HIS A 442 12.31 -31.26 -1.72
CA HIS A 442 11.77 -32.42 -1.00
C HIS A 442 11.39 -33.56 -1.95
N VAL A 443 10.74 -33.27 -3.08
CA VAL A 443 10.40 -34.26 -4.11
C VAL A 443 11.66 -34.89 -4.71
N ARG A 444 12.65 -34.09 -5.14
CA ARG A 444 13.93 -34.61 -5.66
C ARG A 444 14.65 -35.51 -4.67
N ARG A 445 14.64 -35.19 -3.39
CA ARG A 445 15.30 -35.97 -2.34
C ARG A 445 14.64 -37.35 -2.15
N LYS A 446 13.31 -37.42 -2.25
CA LYS A 446 12.57 -38.69 -2.22
C LYS A 446 12.86 -39.55 -3.42
N ASP A 447 12.92 -38.97 -4.60
CA ASP A 447 13.23 -39.70 -5.84
C ASP A 447 14.67 -40.31 -5.80
N THR A 448 15.65 -39.56 -5.31
CA THR A 448 17.04 -40.04 -5.15
C THR A 448 17.09 -41.14 -4.10
N THR A 449 16.38 -41.05 -3.00
CA THR A 449 16.37 -42.07 -1.94
C THR A 449 15.66 -43.35 -2.37
N SER A 450 14.62 -43.26 -3.21
CA SER A 450 13.96 -44.42 -3.79
C SER A 450 14.83 -45.16 -4.84
N CYS A 451 15.60 -44.43 -5.63
CA CYS A 451 16.51 -44.99 -6.61
C CYS A 451 17.64 -45.77 -5.92
N VAL A 452 18.28 -45.21 -4.86
CA VAL A 452 19.33 -45.87 -4.07
C VAL A 452 18.82 -47.12 -3.33
N ARG A 453 17.53 -47.12 -2.89
CA ARG A 453 16.95 -48.32 -2.27
C ARG A 453 16.65 -49.44 -3.27
N SER A 454 16.29 -49.11 -4.50
CA SER A 454 16.08 -50.14 -5.55
C SER A 454 17.39 -50.75 -6.03
N GLU A 455 18.51 -50.03 -6.03
CA GLU A 455 19.85 -50.54 -6.36
C GLU A 455 20.46 -51.44 -5.26
N ASN A 456 20.10 -51.20 -3.99
CA ASN A 456 20.59 -52.04 -2.87
C ASN A 456 19.71 -53.26 -2.59
N SER A 457 18.60 -53.44 -3.33
CA SER A 457 17.71 -54.60 -3.21
C SER A 457 17.71 -55.51 -4.45
N ALA A 458 18.56 -55.25 -5.44
CA ALA A 458 18.89 -56.09 -6.58
C ALA A 458 20.26 -56.70 -6.41
#